data_fc73fc72c9b5cbe5e71df90d4f89066a
#
_entry.id   fc73fc72c9b5cbe5e71df90d4f89066a
#
_cell.length_a   1.000
_cell.length_b   1.000
_cell.length_c   1.000
_cell.angle_alpha   90.00
_cell.angle_beta   90.00
_cell.angle_gamma   90.00
#
_symmetry.space_group_name_H-M   'P 1'
#
loop_
_entity.id
_entity.type
_entity.pdbx_description
1 polymer ?
#
loop_
_entity_poly.entity_id
_entity_poly.type
_entity_poly.pdbx_seq_one_letter_code
_entity_poly.pdbx_strand_id
1 'polypeptide(L)'
;FIANPVYLNVQRHLLVVTGPNMGGKSTYMRQIALITLMAYIGSFVPAESAEIGAIDRIFTRIGASDDLASGRSTFMVEMTEMANILHQATENSLVLIDEIGRGTSTYDGLSLAWACAEWLAKKTQSLTLFATHYFELTSLPNQLKGVANVHLDAREHNDTIAFMHCVQEGAASKSYGLAVAALAGVPKPVVALAKQRLAHLEILSQQQKVGEENPQADLLFAEPISQNATEISPLVVQESAVELALREIEPDELTPR
;
A
#
# COMPACT_ATOMS: atom_id res chain seq x y z
N PHE A 1 22.76 15.58 6.72
CA PHE A 1 21.76 14.70 7.36
C PHE A 1 20.56 15.55 7.80
N ILE A 2 19.34 15.09 7.50
CA ILE A 2 18.11 15.77 7.90
C ILE A 2 17.44 14.90 8.96
N ALA A 3 17.28 15.43 10.15
CA ALA A 3 16.60 14.75 11.25
C ALA A 3 15.09 14.74 10.99
N ASN A 4 14.46 13.57 11.18
CA ASN A 4 13.02 13.40 11.01
C ASN A 4 12.43 12.77 12.27
N PRO A 5 11.44 13.40 12.91
CA PRO A 5 10.76 12.83 14.04
C PRO A 5 9.79 11.71 13.61
N VAL A 6 9.49 10.82 14.54
CA VAL A 6 8.40 9.86 14.44
C VAL A 6 7.60 9.87 15.72
N TYR A 7 6.29 9.89 15.60
CA TYR A 7 5.36 9.80 16.72
C TYR A 7 4.41 8.63 16.47
N LEU A 8 4.65 7.52 17.16
CA LEU A 8 3.81 6.33 17.18
C LEU A 8 3.42 6.03 18.63
N ASN A 9 2.16 5.81 18.88
CA ASN A 9 1.61 5.43 20.18
C ASN A 9 0.26 4.72 20.00
N VAL A 10 -0.38 4.30 21.08
CA VAL A 10 -1.67 3.60 21.03
C VAL A 10 -2.78 4.39 20.29
N GLN A 11 -2.74 5.71 20.34
CA GLN A 11 -3.74 6.57 19.66
C GLN A 11 -3.36 6.94 18.23
N ARG A 12 -2.11 6.67 17.85
CA ARG A 12 -1.54 6.93 16.54
C ARG A 12 -0.56 5.80 16.21
N HIS A 13 -1.08 4.64 15.90
CA HIS A 13 -0.27 3.43 15.77
C HIS A 13 0.05 3.06 14.31
N LEU A 14 -0.66 3.65 13.31
CA LEU A 14 -0.34 3.43 11.91
C LEU A 14 -0.14 4.75 11.18
N LEU A 15 1.03 4.91 10.55
CA LEU A 15 1.35 6.04 9.68
C LEU A 15 1.34 5.59 8.22
N VAL A 16 0.45 6.17 7.43
CA VAL A 16 0.50 6.06 5.97
C VAL A 16 1.54 7.07 5.46
N VAL A 17 2.64 6.54 4.91
CA VAL A 17 3.79 7.34 4.48
C VAL A 17 3.75 7.51 2.98
N THR A 18 3.53 8.73 2.51
CA THR A 18 3.47 9.08 1.09
C THR A 18 4.65 9.96 0.65
N GLY A 19 4.73 10.27 -0.62
CA GLY A 19 5.78 11.09 -1.19
C GLY A 19 6.50 10.42 -2.36
N PRO A 20 7.40 11.15 -3.06
CA PRO A 20 8.09 10.64 -4.24
C PRO A 20 9.03 9.47 -3.93
N ASN A 21 9.29 8.61 -4.93
CA ASN A 21 10.15 7.43 -4.75
C ASN A 21 11.57 7.77 -4.29
N MET A 22 12.13 8.88 -4.72
CA MET A 22 13.46 9.35 -4.29
C MET A 22 13.41 10.23 -3.03
N GLY A 23 12.23 10.46 -2.46
CA GLY A 23 12.03 11.32 -1.28
C GLY A 23 12.65 10.80 0.01
N GLY A 24 12.95 9.48 0.08
CA GLY A 24 13.59 8.87 1.26
C GLY A 24 12.63 8.08 2.16
N LYS A 25 11.44 7.66 1.68
CA LYS A 25 10.48 6.85 2.47
C LYS A 25 11.13 5.64 3.13
N SER A 26 11.79 4.79 2.34
CA SER A 26 12.47 3.59 2.83
C SER A 26 13.60 3.91 3.82
N THR A 27 14.34 5.02 3.59
CA THR A 27 15.40 5.48 4.48
C THR A 27 14.85 5.93 5.83
N TYR A 28 13.74 6.67 5.82
CA TYR A 28 13.03 7.09 7.02
C TYR A 28 12.57 5.89 7.85
N MET A 29 11.95 4.90 7.23
CA MET A 29 11.50 3.70 7.92
C MET A 29 12.67 2.89 8.49
N ARG A 30 13.73 2.67 7.70
CA ARG A 30 14.93 1.95 8.16
C ARG A 30 15.61 2.65 9.33
N GLN A 31 15.67 3.99 9.32
CA GLN A 31 16.20 4.79 10.44
C GLN A 31 15.46 4.46 11.73
N ILE A 32 14.13 4.43 11.72
CA ILE A 32 13.31 4.14 12.90
C ILE A 32 13.57 2.73 13.42
N ALA A 33 13.59 1.72 12.51
CA ALA A 33 13.90 0.35 12.90
C ALA A 33 15.29 0.21 13.52
N LEU A 34 16.30 0.85 12.91
CA LEU A 34 17.69 0.80 13.42
C LEU A 34 17.84 1.51 14.77
N ILE A 35 17.22 2.67 14.95
CA ILE A 35 17.22 3.39 16.24
C ILE A 35 16.58 2.51 17.32
N THR A 36 15.44 1.91 17.02
CA THR A 36 14.76 0.99 17.94
C THR A 36 15.68 -0.19 18.29
N LEU A 37 16.26 -0.85 17.32
CA LEU A 37 17.17 -1.97 17.52
C LEU A 37 18.39 -1.57 18.36
N MET A 38 19.02 -0.43 18.05
CA MET A 38 20.19 0.07 18.79
C MET A 38 19.83 0.35 20.25
N ALA A 39 18.67 0.94 20.52
CA ALA A 39 18.22 1.19 21.89
C ALA A 39 18.04 -0.13 22.66
N TYR A 40 17.44 -1.15 22.03
CA TYR A 40 17.21 -2.46 22.67
C TYR A 40 18.49 -3.25 22.98
N ILE A 41 19.56 -3.04 22.22
CA ILE A 41 20.86 -3.64 22.53
C ILE A 41 21.72 -2.78 23.49
N GLY A 42 21.14 -1.68 24.02
CA GLY A 42 21.83 -0.78 24.96
C GLY A 42 22.84 0.15 24.32
N SER A 43 22.79 0.38 23.01
CA SER A 43 23.65 1.31 22.29
C SER A 43 23.13 2.74 22.36
N PHE A 44 24.03 3.73 22.20
CA PHE A 44 23.62 5.09 21.89
C PHE A 44 22.89 5.15 20.56
N VAL A 45 21.87 6.00 20.48
CA VAL A 45 21.07 6.20 19.27
C VAL A 45 21.37 7.56 18.62
N PRO A 46 21.37 7.67 17.29
CA PRO A 46 21.59 8.93 16.58
C PRO A 46 20.30 9.79 16.55
N ALA A 47 19.85 10.23 17.73
CA ALA A 47 18.67 11.07 17.92
C ALA A 47 18.93 12.10 19.04
N GLU A 48 18.26 13.25 18.96
CA GLU A 48 18.30 14.25 20.05
C GLU A 48 17.57 13.71 21.29
N SER A 49 16.48 13.00 21.08
CA SER A 49 15.74 12.29 22.12
C SER A 49 15.05 11.06 21.51
N ALA A 50 14.91 10.01 22.32
CA ALA A 50 14.16 8.81 21.93
C ALA A 50 13.45 8.26 23.17
N GLU A 51 12.14 8.10 23.05
CA GLU A 51 11.29 7.40 24.01
C GLU A 51 10.72 6.18 23.29
N ILE A 52 11.14 4.99 23.70
CA ILE A 52 10.80 3.74 23.03
C ILE A 52 10.10 2.84 24.03
N GLY A 53 8.84 2.53 23.76
CA GLY A 53 8.03 1.61 24.55
C GLY A 53 8.48 0.15 24.38
N ALA A 54 7.71 -0.76 24.97
CA ALA A 54 7.97 -2.19 24.85
C ALA A 54 7.67 -2.67 23.42
N ILE A 55 8.74 -2.99 22.68
CA ILE A 55 8.66 -3.60 21.33
C ILE A 55 9.08 -5.06 21.43
N ASP A 56 8.20 -5.98 21.02
CA ASP A 56 8.49 -7.40 21.06
C ASP A 56 9.23 -7.89 19.81
N ARG A 57 8.89 -7.33 18.63
CA ARG A 57 9.47 -7.70 17.34
C ARG A 57 9.51 -6.51 16.39
N ILE A 58 10.46 -6.54 15.47
CA ILE A 58 10.55 -5.62 14.34
C ILE A 58 10.32 -6.44 13.08
N PHE A 59 9.25 -6.16 12.38
CA PHE A 59 8.93 -6.75 11.08
C PHE A 59 9.23 -5.75 9.97
N THR A 60 9.90 -6.21 8.92
CA THR A 60 10.19 -5.36 7.77
C THR A 60 9.79 -6.05 6.48
N ARG A 61 9.09 -5.31 5.64
CA ARG A 61 8.90 -5.60 4.23
C ARG A 61 9.38 -4.39 3.45
N ILE A 62 10.70 -4.29 3.22
CA ILE A 62 11.36 -3.15 2.59
C ILE A 62 12.23 -3.66 1.43
N GLY A 63 11.88 -3.24 0.21
CA GLY A 63 12.59 -3.58 -1.02
C GLY A 63 12.14 -4.89 -1.63
N ALA A 64 12.32 -5.05 -2.94
CA ALA A 64 12.18 -6.31 -3.62
C ALA A 64 13.52 -7.06 -3.53
N SER A 65 13.58 -8.16 -2.81
CA SER A 65 14.64 -9.13 -3.04
C SER A 65 14.19 -9.98 -4.24
N ASP A 66 14.81 -9.75 -5.40
CA ASP A 66 14.70 -10.68 -6.50
C ASP A 66 15.40 -11.98 -6.08
N ASP A 67 14.63 -12.90 -5.53
CA ASP A 67 15.13 -14.25 -5.29
C ASP A 67 15.09 -15.05 -6.60
N LEU A 68 15.95 -14.64 -7.52
CA LEU A 68 16.13 -15.31 -8.82
C LEU A 68 16.55 -16.78 -8.66
N ALA A 69 17.12 -17.13 -7.50
CA ALA A 69 17.62 -18.48 -7.24
C ALA A 69 16.48 -19.48 -6.93
N SER A 70 15.37 -19.03 -6.37
CA SER A 70 14.23 -19.90 -6.02
C SER A 70 13.18 -20.03 -7.12
N GLY A 71 13.27 -19.27 -8.21
CA GLY A 71 12.29 -19.26 -9.31
C GLY A 71 10.90 -18.76 -8.88
N ARG A 72 10.78 -18.17 -7.70
CA ARG A 72 9.51 -17.61 -7.21
C ARG A 72 9.27 -16.24 -7.80
N SER A 73 8.02 -15.95 -8.15
CA SER A 73 7.60 -14.59 -8.50
C SER A 73 7.89 -13.63 -7.33
N THR A 74 8.42 -12.44 -7.64
CA THR A 74 8.63 -11.36 -6.67
C THR A 74 7.37 -11.07 -5.86
N PHE A 75 6.20 -11.15 -6.50
CA PHE A 75 4.91 -11.00 -5.85
C PHE A 75 4.61 -12.12 -4.83
N MET A 76 4.97 -13.39 -5.13
CA MET A 76 4.79 -14.49 -4.19
C MET A 76 5.68 -14.31 -2.94
N VAL A 77 6.91 -13.85 -3.11
CA VAL A 77 7.81 -13.55 -1.99
C VAL A 77 7.21 -12.44 -1.13
N GLU A 78 6.76 -11.36 -1.77
CA GLU A 78 6.08 -10.24 -1.12
C GLU A 78 4.88 -10.70 -0.29
N MET A 79 4.01 -11.54 -0.86
CA MET A 79 2.83 -12.06 -0.17
C MET A 79 3.19 -13.02 0.98
N THR A 80 4.24 -13.80 0.84
CA THR A 80 4.72 -14.70 1.91
C THR A 80 5.25 -13.89 3.10
N GLU A 81 6.03 -12.84 2.85
CA GLU A 81 6.52 -11.93 3.90
C GLU A 81 5.35 -11.19 4.58
N MET A 82 4.40 -10.70 3.79
CA MET A 82 3.21 -10.04 4.32
C MET A 82 2.35 -10.98 5.16
N ALA A 83 2.14 -12.21 4.71
CA ALA A 83 1.41 -13.24 5.47
C ALA A 83 2.09 -13.52 6.81
N ASN A 84 3.42 -13.63 6.84
CA ASN A 84 4.17 -13.79 8.07
C ASN A 84 3.95 -12.63 9.06
N ILE A 85 3.96 -11.39 8.56
CA ILE A 85 3.68 -10.20 9.37
C ILE A 85 2.27 -10.25 9.94
N LEU A 86 1.26 -10.47 9.08
CA LEU A 86 -0.15 -10.46 9.48
C LEU A 86 -0.49 -11.55 10.50
N HIS A 87 0.22 -12.69 10.47
CA HIS A 87 0.02 -13.80 11.42
C HIS A 87 0.77 -13.64 12.74
N GLN A 88 1.91 -12.95 12.74
CA GLN A 88 2.80 -12.94 13.90
C GLN A 88 2.91 -11.59 14.62
N ALA A 89 2.53 -10.49 13.97
CA ALA A 89 2.59 -9.18 14.58
C ALA A 89 1.58 -9.05 15.73
N THR A 90 2.00 -8.39 16.79
CA THR A 90 1.21 -8.05 17.97
C THR A 90 1.04 -6.53 18.09
N GLU A 91 0.28 -6.06 19.05
CA GLU A 91 0.14 -4.64 19.38
C GLU A 91 1.47 -3.97 19.77
N ASN A 92 2.41 -4.76 20.27
CA ASN A 92 3.75 -4.30 20.64
C ASN A 92 4.80 -4.47 19.54
N SER A 93 4.40 -4.88 18.35
CA SER A 93 5.35 -5.03 17.22
C SER A 93 5.53 -3.72 16.47
N LEU A 94 6.77 -3.46 16.02
CA LEU A 94 7.10 -2.42 15.06
C LEU A 94 7.07 -3.03 13.65
N VAL A 95 6.18 -2.55 12.81
CA VAL A 95 5.96 -3.07 11.44
C VAL A 95 6.31 -2.01 10.41
N LEU A 96 7.16 -2.35 9.45
CA LEU A 96 7.57 -1.47 8.36
C LEU A 96 7.26 -2.11 7.02
N ILE A 97 6.34 -1.49 6.29
CA ILE A 97 5.89 -1.97 4.96
C ILE A 97 6.22 -0.92 3.92
N ASP A 98 7.02 -1.30 2.92
CA ASP A 98 7.40 -0.44 1.81
C ASP A 98 6.78 -0.95 0.51
N GLU A 99 5.68 -0.29 0.11
CA GLU A 99 5.06 -0.42 -1.21
C GLU A 99 4.60 -1.84 -1.57
N ILE A 100 3.64 -2.36 -0.85
CA ILE A 100 2.99 -3.65 -1.16
C ILE A 100 2.07 -3.55 -2.39
N GLY A 101 1.96 -4.64 -3.16
CA GLY A 101 1.00 -4.78 -4.27
C GLY A 101 1.53 -4.34 -5.64
N ARG A 102 2.85 -4.13 -5.81
CA ARG A 102 3.43 -3.74 -7.10
C ARG A 102 3.53 -4.86 -8.13
N GLY A 103 3.56 -6.11 -7.69
CA GLY A 103 3.77 -7.28 -8.54
C GLY A 103 2.52 -7.85 -9.21
N THR A 104 1.38 -7.14 -9.15
CA THR A 104 0.09 -7.58 -9.70
C THR A 104 -0.64 -6.44 -10.41
N SER A 105 -1.92 -6.64 -10.80
CA SER A 105 -2.73 -5.57 -11.38
C SER A 105 -2.94 -4.43 -10.38
N THR A 106 -3.15 -3.20 -10.88
CA THR A 106 -3.28 -2.01 -10.02
C THR A 106 -4.39 -2.16 -9.00
N TYR A 107 -5.54 -2.69 -9.40
CA TYR A 107 -6.69 -2.85 -8.49
C TYR A 107 -6.50 -3.97 -7.48
N ASP A 108 -5.91 -5.11 -7.88
CA ASP A 108 -5.57 -6.18 -6.93
C ASP A 108 -4.55 -5.70 -5.91
N GLY A 109 -3.50 -5.00 -6.36
CA GLY A 109 -2.48 -4.42 -5.50
C GLY A 109 -3.04 -3.40 -4.51
N LEU A 110 -3.89 -2.48 -4.98
CA LEU A 110 -4.58 -1.51 -4.13
C LEU A 110 -5.47 -2.21 -3.09
N SER A 111 -6.28 -3.18 -3.52
CA SER A 111 -7.19 -3.92 -2.63
C SER A 111 -6.45 -4.67 -1.54
N LEU A 112 -5.34 -5.33 -1.89
CA LEU A 112 -4.46 -6.01 -0.93
C LEU A 112 -3.80 -5.04 0.03
N ALA A 113 -3.24 -3.93 -0.48
CA ALA A 113 -2.61 -2.90 0.36
C ALA A 113 -3.60 -2.30 1.35
N TRP A 114 -4.82 -2.02 0.89
CA TRP A 114 -5.91 -1.51 1.74
C TRP A 114 -6.27 -2.50 2.85
N ALA A 115 -6.56 -3.76 2.48
CA ALA A 115 -6.94 -4.79 3.44
C ALA A 115 -5.83 -5.08 4.46
N CYS A 116 -4.57 -5.08 4.04
CA CYS A 116 -3.43 -5.23 4.94
C CYS A 116 -3.30 -4.06 5.93
N ALA A 117 -3.43 -2.81 5.44
CA ALA A 117 -3.37 -1.63 6.29
C ALA A 117 -4.54 -1.60 7.29
N GLU A 118 -5.74 -1.93 6.84
CA GLU A 118 -6.93 -2.01 7.69
C GLU A 118 -6.80 -3.11 8.76
N TRP A 119 -6.29 -4.28 8.41
CA TRP A 119 -6.03 -5.37 9.36
C TRP A 119 -5.03 -4.95 10.44
N LEU A 120 -3.91 -4.36 10.05
CA LEU A 120 -2.89 -3.87 10.99
C LEU A 120 -3.44 -2.77 11.89
N ALA A 121 -4.29 -1.88 11.37
CA ALA A 121 -4.89 -0.81 12.14
C ALA A 121 -6.00 -1.28 13.09
N LYS A 122 -6.88 -2.18 12.66
CA LYS A 122 -8.07 -2.60 13.45
C LYS A 122 -7.81 -3.81 14.33
N LYS A 123 -7.14 -4.82 13.77
CA LYS A 123 -7.01 -6.12 14.41
C LYS A 123 -5.73 -6.24 15.22
N THR A 124 -4.59 -5.94 14.62
CA THR A 124 -3.29 -6.08 15.26
C THR A 124 -2.97 -4.88 16.13
N GLN A 125 -3.32 -3.67 15.69
CA GLN A 125 -3.01 -2.38 16.33
C GLN A 125 -1.51 -2.17 16.57
N SER A 126 -0.67 -2.78 15.72
CA SER A 126 0.79 -2.69 15.78
C SER A 126 1.28 -1.28 15.43
N LEU A 127 2.46 -0.90 15.96
CA LEU A 127 3.13 0.34 15.60
C LEU A 127 3.66 0.21 14.16
N THR A 128 2.95 0.81 13.20
CA THR A 128 3.16 0.53 11.77
C THR A 128 3.53 1.78 10.99
N LEU A 129 4.58 1.68 10.16
CA LEU A 129 4.86 2.61 9.08
C LEU A 129 4.55 1.91 7.75
N PHE A 130 3.56 2.43 7.05
CA PHE A 130 3.04 1.88 5.82
C PHE A 130 3.30 2.84 4.65
N ALA A 131 4.43 2.67 3.97
CA ALA A 131 4.74 3.47 2.78
C ALA A 131 3.98 2.92 1.58
N THR A 132 3.40 3.82 0.80
CA THR A 132 2.59 3.46 -0.36
C THR A 132 2.67 4.52 -1.47
N HIS A 133 2.46 4.05 -2.70
CA HIS A 133 2.22 4.91 -3.86
C HIS A 133 0.72 5.02 -4.19
N TYR A 134 -0.13 4.26 -3.51
CA TYR A 134 -1.58 4.34 -3.66
C TYR A 134 -2.12 5.51 -2.85
N PHE A 135 -2.53 6.58 -3.54
CA PHE A 135 -3.08 7.77 -2.90
C PHE A 135 -4.41 7.51 -2.20
N GLU A 136 -5.14 6.51 -2.64
CA GLU A 136 -6.41 6.08 -2.07
C GLU A 136 -6.28 5.74 -0.57
N LEU A 137 -5.16 5.15 -0.16
CA LEU A 137 -4.89 4.82 1.24
C LEU A 137 -4.79 6.06 2.15
N THR A 138 -4.57 7.24 1.58
CA THR A 138 -4.55 8.49 2.37
C THR A 138 -5.91 8.85 2.95
N SER A 139 -6.98 8.20 2.52
CA SER A 139 -8.32 8.36 3.09
C SER A 139 -8.55 7.50 4.35
N LEU A 140 -7.68 6.53 4.66
CA LEU A 140 -7.79 5.65 5.83
C LEU A 140 -7.95 6.40 7.16
N PRO A 141 -7.26 7.52 7.44
CA PRO A 141 -7.46 8.27 8.69
C PRO A 141 -8.88 8.80 8.88
N ASN A 142 -9.64 9.00 7.81
CA ASN A 142 -11.04 9.44 7.89
C ASN A 142 -11.98 8.32 8.33
N GLN A 143 -11.56 7.06 8.16
CA GLN A 143 -12.36 5.86 8.41
C GLN A 143 -11.89 5.08 9.65
N LEU A 144 -10.61 5.20 9.99
CA LEU A 144 -9.95 4.39 11.01
C LEU A 144 -9.30 5.25 12.09
N LYS A 145 -9.63 4.96 13.35
CA LYS A 145 -8.94 5.59 14.49
C LYS A 145 -7.52 5.04 14.61
N GLY A 146 -6.61 5.89 15.06
CA GLY A 146 -5.21 5.50 15.26
C GLY A 146 -4.37 5.48 13.98
N VAL A 147 -4.94 5.86 12.84
CA VAL A 147 -4.25 6.03 11.56
C VAL A 147 -4.00 7.51 11.31
N ALA A 148 -2.81 7.85 10.80
CA ALA A 148 -2.50 9.21 10.37
C ALA A 148 -1.68 9.19 9.06
N ASN A 149 -1.73 10.29 8.33
CA ASN A 149 -0.90 10.48 7.15
C ASN A 149 0.35 11.29 7.50
N VAL A 150 1.47 10.87 6.94
CA VAL A 150 2.69 11.68 6.85
C VAL A 150 3.25 11.61 5.43
N HIS A 151 4.00 12.62 5.02
CA HIS A 151 4.64 12.58 3.72
C HIS A 151 6.05 13.15 3.75
N LEU A 152 6.86 12.69 2.81
CA LEU A 152 8.16 13.29 2.55
C LEU A 152 7.98 14.42 1.53
N ASP A 153 8.39 15.61 1.92
CA ASP A 153 8.21 16.83 1.13
C ASP A 153 9.15 16.85 -0.09
N ALA A 154 8.62 17.36 -1.19
CA ALA A 154 9.36 17.67 -2.39
C ALA A 154 8.81 18.95 -3.03
N ARG A 155 9.69 19.78 -3.55
CA ARG A 155 9.34 21.06 -4.19
C ARG A 155 9.71 21.04 -5.66
N GLU A 156 8.77 21.39 -6.48
CA GLU A 156 8.98 21.55 -7.91
C GLU A 156 9.31 23.01 -8.21
N HIS A 157 10.42 23.23 -8.91
CA HIS A 157 10.83 24.54 -9.35
C HIS A 157 11.38 24.46 -10.80
N ASN A 158 10.79 25.18 -11.74
CA ASN A 158 11.23 25.27 -13.14
C ASN A 158 11.59 23.91 -13.79
N ASP A 159 10.65 22.97 -13.87
CA ASP A 159 10.83 21.62 -14.41
C ASP A 159 11.88 20.73 -13.65
N THR A 160 12.37 21.18 -12.52
CA THR A 160 13.22 20.39 -11.63
C THR A 160 12.48 20.07 -10.32
N ILE A 161 12.85 18.96 -9.68
CA ILE A 161 12.33 18.58 -8.37
C ILE A 161 13.45 18.59 -7.34
N ALA A 162 13.21 19.23 -6.22
CA ALA A 162 14.09 19.19 -5.05
C ALA A 162 13.42 18.32 -3.96
N PHE A 163 14.08 17.22 -3.59
CA PHE A 163 13.65 16.37 -2.49
C PHE A 163 14.12 16.99 -1.17
N MET A 164 13.18 17.37 -0.33
CA MET A 164 13.49 18.01 0.94
C MET A 164 13.93 17.01 2.01
N HIS A 165 13.63 15.72 1.81
CA HIS A 165 13.89 14.62 2.76
C HIS A 165 13.39 14.90 4.17
N CYS A 166 12.39 15.74 4.30
CA CYS A 166 11.76 16.18 5.52
C CYS A 166 10.36 15.58 5.60
N VAL A 167 10.03 14.96 6.73
CA VAL A 167 8.71 14.39 7.00
C VAL A 167 7.79 15.51 7.47
N GLN A 168 6.61 15.58 6.87
CA GLN A 168 5.54 16.52 7.21
C GLN A 168 4.26 15.76 7.53
N GLU A 169 3.40 16.35 8.37
CA GLU A 169 2.08 15.84 8.67
C GLU A 169 1.15 15.96 7.46
N GLY A 170 0.21 15.02 7.35
CA GLY A 170 -0.76 14.95 6.27
C GLY A 170 -0.27 14.15 5.06
N ALA A 171 -1.17 13.96 4.08
CA ALA A 171 -0.86 13.26 2.83
C ALA A 171 -0.08 14.16 1.86
N ALA A 172 0.73 13.55 1.00
CA ALA A 172 1.33 14.28 -0.14
C ALA A 172 0.22 14.85 -1.05
N SER A 173 0.40 16.05 -1.53
CA SER A 173 -0.61 16.73 -2.37
C SER A 173 -0.66 16.18 -3.81
N LYS A 174 0.43 15.59 -4.29
CA LYS A 174 0.55 15.02 -5.66
C LYS A 174 1.65 13.98 -5.76
N SER A 175 1.61 13.20 -6.84
CA SER A 175 2.73 12.35 -7.24
C SER A 175 3.73 13.18 -8.06
N TYR A 176 5.02 12.89 -7.91
CA TYR A 176 6.08 13.56 -8.63
C TYR A 176 6.69 12.68 -9.75
N GLY A 177 6.00 11.62 -10.18
CA GLY A 177 6.53 10.65 -11.14
C GLY A 177 7.01 11.27 -12.45
N LEU A 178 6.26 12.21 -13.01
CA LEU A 178 6.64 12.89 -14.26
C LEU A 178 7.83 13.85 -14.09
N ALA A 179 7.94 14.50 -12.93
CA ALA A 179 9.09 15.33 -12.60
C ALA A 179 10.36 14.49 -12.43
N VAL A 180 10.24 13.33 -11.77
CA VAL A 180 11.33 12.35 -11.64
C VAL A 180 11.73 11.78 -13.01
N ALA A 181 10.77 11.47 -13.88
CA ALA A 181 11.05 11.02 -15.25
C ALA A 181 11.83 12.07 -16.06
N ALA A 182 11.46 13.34 -15.94
CA ALA A 182 12.20 14.44 -16.57
C ALA A 182 13.63 14.55 -16.02
N LEU A 183 13.80 14.46 -14.71
CA LEU A 183 15.11 14.46 -14.04
C LEU A 183 15.99 13.29 -14.49
N ALA A 184 15.39 12.12 -14.71
CA ALA A 184 16.07 10.91 -15.21
C ALA A 184 16.45 11.00 -16.71
N GLY A 185 16.10 12.08 -17.41
CA GLY A 185 16.46 12.28 -18.80
C GLY A 185 15.46 11.73 -19.83
N VAL A 186 14.24 11.40 -19.44
CA VAL A 186 13.19 11.03 -20.39
C VAL A 186 12.97 12.21 -21.36
N PRO A 187 12.89 11.99 -22.68
CA PRO A 187 12.78 13.06 -23.67
C PRO A 187 11.60 14.01 -23.37
N LYS A 188 11.86 15.32 -23.46
CA LYS A 188 10.87 16.37 -23.17
C LYS A 188 9.52 16.17 -23.88
N PRO A 189 9.45 15.76 -25.17
CA PRO A 189 8.18 15.52 -25.84
C PRO A 189 7.36 14.38 -25.19
N VAL A 190 8.04 13.33 -24.69
CA VAL A 190 7.38 12.20 -24.00
C VAL A 190 6.81 12.65 -22.66
N VAL A 191 7.58 13.44 -21.90
CA VAL A 191 7.12 14.00 -20.62
C VAL A 191 5.93 14.94 -20.83
N ALA A 192 5.97 15.78 -21.89
CA ALA A 192 4.86 16.67 -22.24
C ALA A 192 3.58 15.88 -22.57
N LEU A 193 3.70 14.83 -23.39
CA LEU A 193 2.57 13.95 -23.71
C LEU A 193 2.03 13.25 -22.45
N ALA A 194 2.91 12.76 -21.58
CA ALA A 194 2.51 12.13 -20.33
C ALA A 194 1.76 13.10 -19.39
N LYS A 195 2.20 14.37 -19.30
CA LYS A 195 1.47 15.41 -18.54
C LYS A 195 0.05 15.63 -19.09
N GLN A 196 -0.11 15.68 -20.42
CA GLN A 196 -1.44 15.80 -21.04
C GLN A 196 -2.33 14.59 -20.75
N ARG A 197 -1.76 13.36 -20.82
CA ARG A 197 -2.50 12.14 -20.52
C ARG A 197 -2.90 12.05 -19.04
N LEU A 198 -2.01 12.45 -18.13
CA LEU A 198 -2.32 12.48 -16.70
C LEU A 198 -3.50 13.42 -16.41
N ALA A 199 -3.47 14.65 -16.94
CA ALA A 199 -4.55 15.62 -16.79
C ALA A 199 -5.91 15.06 -17.31
N HIS A 200 -5.88 14.34 -18.46
CA HIS A 200 -7.06 13.71 -19.01
C HIS A 200 -7.60 12.58 -18.10
N LEU A 201 -6.71 11.73 -17.56
CA LEU A 201 -7.08 10.67 -16.63
C LEU A 201 -7.65 11.21 -15.31
N GLU A 202 -7.08 12.29 -14.79
CA GLU A 202 -7.58 12.98 -13.59
C GLU A 202 -9.00 13.53 -13.80
N ILE A 203 -9.27 14.14 -14.97
CA ILE A 203 -10.61 14.62 -15.33
C ILE A 203 -11.60 13.45 -15.40
N LEU A 204 -11.24 12.35 -16.06
CA LEU A 204 -12.09 11.16 -16.15
C LEU A 204 -12.40 10.58 -14.78
N SER A 205 -11.41 10.50 -13.89
CA SER A 205 -11.61 9.99 -12.52
C SER A 205 -12.50 10.91 -11.69
N GLN A 206 -12.43 12.23 -11.90
CA GLN A 206 -13.33 13.19 -11.23
C GLN A 206 -14.77 13.11 -11.77
N GLN A 207 -14.95 12.92 -13.06
CA GLN A 207 -16.28 12.76 -13.68
C GLN A 207 -16.97 11.48 -13.22
N GLN A 208 -16.23 10.39 -13.02
CA GLN A 208 -16.76 9.14 -12.45
C GLN A 208 -17.22 9.31 -10.99
N LYS A 209 -16.59 10.20 -10.22
CA LYS A 209 -17.02 10.54 -8.85
C LYS A 209 -18.28 11.39 -8.77
N VAL A 210 -18.64 12.08 -9.86
CA VAL A 210 -19.82 13.00 -9.91
C VAL A 210 -21.03 12.32 -10.55
N GLY A 211 -20.86 11.24 -11.30
CA GLY A 211 -21.93 10.47 -11.94
C GLY A 211 -22.34 9.27 -11.10
N GLU A 212 -23.18 9.51 -10.10
CA GLU A 212 -23.80 8.48 -9.24
C GLU A 212 -24.79 7.60 -10.01
N GLU A 213 -24.39 6.79 -10.95
CA GLU A 213 -25.29 5.74 -11.49
C GLU A 213 -24.56 4.63 -12.28
N ASN A 214 -23.30 4.34 -11.98
CA ASN A 214 -22.61 3.25 -12.65
C ASN A 214 -22.11 2.21 -11.63
N PRO A 215 -22.70 0.98 -11.57
CA PRO A 215 -22.37 -0.02 -10.53
C PRO A 215 -20.90 -0.49 -10.52
N GLN A 216 -20.11 -0.15 -11.55
CA GLN A 216 -18.67 -0.45 -11.58
C GLN A 216 -17.80 0.61 -10.89
N ALA A 217 -18.30 1.82 -10.66
CA ALA A 217 -17.59 2.86 -9.90
C ALA A 217 -17.69 2.64 -8.38
N ASP A 218 -18.77 2.01 -7.92
CA ASP A 218 -19.02 1.68 -6.51
C ASP A 218 -18.03 0.66 -5.93
N LEU A 219 -17.36 -0.13 -6.77
CA LEU A 219 -16.32 -1.08 -6.32
C LEU A 219 -15.05 -0.41 -5.78
N LEU A 220 -14.84 0.87 -6.06
CA LEU A 220 -13.66 1.61 -5.57
C LEU A 220 -13.89 2.28 -4.21
N PHE A 221 -15.16 2.48 -3.80
CA PHE A 221 -15.51 3.24 -2.60
C PHE A 221 -16.72 2.70 -1.85
N ALA A 222 -17.11 1.42 -2.04
CA ALA A 222 -18.21 0.82 -1.31
C ALA A 222 -17.98 0.93 0.19
N GLU A 223 -18.86 1.68 0.87
CA GLU A 223 -18.97 1.61 2.33
C GLU A 223 -19.24 0.16 2.76
N PRO A 224 -18.79 -0.28 3.94
CA PRO A 224 -19.03 -1.63 4.41
C PRO A 224 -20.54 -1.88 4.45
N ILE A 225 -20.98 -2.90 3.69
CA ILE A 225 -22.37 -3.33 3.64
C ILE A 225 -22.81 -3.58 5.09
N SER A 226 -23.67 -2.69 5.59
CA SER A 226 -24.41 -2.89 6.81
C SER A 226 -25.20 -4.19 6.66
N GLN A 227 -24.92 -5.17 7.53
CA GLN A 227 -25.61 -6.46 7.57
C GLN A 227 -27.08 -6.25 7.95
N ASN A 228 -27.90 -5.92 6.97
CA ASN A 228 -29.34 -6.17 7.03
C ASN A 228 -29.62 -7.35 6.11
N ALA A 229 -29.73 -8.54 6.72
CA ALA A 229 -30.16 -9.73 6.05
C ALA A 229 -31.56 -9.51 5.45
N THR A 230 -31.61 -9.27 4.16
CA THR A 230 -32.83 -9.44 3.36
C THR A 230 -32.69 -10.75 2.62
N GLU A 231 -33.61 -11.66 2.85
CA GLU A 231 -33.67 -13.01 2.29
C GLU A 231 -33.51 -12.96 0.76
N ILE A 232 -32.43 -13.58 0.28
CA ILE A 232 -32.20 -13.79 -1.14
C ILE A 232 -33.04 -14.98 -1.55
N SER A 233 -34.09 -14.75 -2.32
CA SER A 233 -34.80 -15.82 -3.03
C SER A 233 -33.81 -16.56 -3.93
N PRO A 234 -33.85 -17.91 -4.00
CA PRO A 234 -32.92 -18.68 -4.80
C PRO A 234 -33.04 -18.33 -6.29
N LEU A 235 -32.01 -17.77 -6.88
CA LEU A 235 -31.83 -17.68 -8.31
C LEU A 235 -31.83 -19.11 -8.88
N VAL A 236 -32.81 -19.44 -9.70
CA VAL A 236 -32.80 -20.66 -10.49
C VAL A 236 -31.67 -20.54 -11.51
N VAL A 237 -30.54 -21.16 -11.20
CA VAL A 237 -29.43 -21.30 -12.13
C VAL A 237 -29.89 -22.27 -13.23
N GLN A 238 -30.13 -21.79 -14.43
CA GLN A 238 -30.29 -22.66 -15.59
C GLN A 238 -28.92 -23.27 -15.91
N GLU A 239 -28.81 -24.59 -15.71
CA GLU A 239 -27.58 -25.34 -16.09
C GLU A 239 -27.31 -25.14 -17.60
N SER A 240 -26.06 -24.85 -17.92
CA SER A 240 -25.68 -24.69 -19.34
C SER A 240 -25.66 -26.03 -20.05
N ALA A 241 -25.88 -26.03 -21.37
CA ALA A 241 -25.83 -27.25 -22.18
C ALA A 241 -24.46 -27.98 -22.07
N VAL A 242 -23.40 -27.25 -21.74
CA VAL A 242 -22.04 -27.77 -21.49
C VAL A 242 -21.96 -28.53 -20.17
N GLU A 243 -22.59 -28.03 -19.11
CA GLU A 243 -22.63 -28.73 -17.82
C GLU A 243 -23.42 -30.02 -17.86
N LEU A 244 -24.53 -30.06 -18.61
CA LEU A 244 -25.29 -31.27 -18.84
C LEU A 244 -24.49 -32.31 -19.65
N ALA A 245 -23.76 -31.87 -20.69
CA ALA A 245 -22.93 -32.76 -21.51
C ALA A 245 -21.72 -33.31 -20.72
N LEU A 246 -21.16 -32.54 -19.77
CA LEU A 246 -20.04 -32.99 -18.92
C LEU A 246 -20.46 -34.01 -17.86
N ARG A 247 -21.72 -34.01 -17.41
CA ARG A 247 -22.26 -35.00 -16.47
C ARG A 247 -22.49 -36.38 -17.11
N GLU A 248 -22.66 -36.43 -18.43
CA GLU A 248 -22.85 -37.69 -19.18
C GLU A 248 -21.54 -38.38 -19.55
N ILE A 249 -20.38 -37.76 -19.29
CA ILE A 249 -19.07 -38.35 -19.58
C ILE A 249 -18.61 -39.17 -18.38
N GLU A 250 -18.49 -40.46 -18.55
CA GLU A 250 -17.86 -41.35 -17.59
C GLU A 250 -16.31 -41.27 -17.76
N PRO A 251 -15.58 -40.78 -16.76
CA PRO A 251 -14.11 -40.59 -16.89
C PRO A 251 -13.34 -41.87 -17.21
N ASP A 252 -13.85 -43.01 -16.78
CA ASP A 252 -13.19 -44.34 -16.96
C ASP A 252 -13.36 -44.89 -18.39
N GLU A 253 -14.22 -44.32 -19.20
CA GLU A 253 -14.39 -44.72 -20.61
C GLU A 253 -13.55 -43.87 -21.59
N LEU A 254 -12.84 -42.87 -21.11
CA LEU A 254 -11.93 -42.03 -21.89
C LEU A 254 -10.60 -42.72 -22.07
N THR A 255 -10.43 -43.47 -23.18
CA THR A 255 -9.11 -44.04 -23.56
C THR A 255 -8.26 -42.96 -24.25
N PRO A 256 -6.97 -42.79 -23.83
CA PRO A 256 -6.06 -41.93 -24.56
C PRO A 256 -5.77 -42.47 -25.96
N ARG A 257 -5.97 -41.66 -27.00
CA ARG A 257 -5.55 -41.93 -28.38
C ARG A 257 -4.12 -41.42 -28.60
#